data_b7b80cd3d908f88605c6d622c5a0b3bf
#
_entry.id   b7b80cd3d908f88605c6d622c5a0b3bf
#
_cell.length_a   1.000
_cell.length_b   1.000
_cell.length_c   1.000
_cell.angle_alpha   90.00
_cell.angle_beta   90.00
_cell.angle_gamma   90.00
#
_symmetry.space_group_name_H-M   'P 1'
#
loop_
_entity.id
_entity.type
_entity.pdbx_description
1 polymer ?
#
loop_
_entity_poly.entity_id
_entity_poly.type
_entity_poly.pdbx_seq_one_letter_code
_entity_poly.pdbx_strand_id
1 'polypeptide(L)'
;KGLWSEEYDPAFEYDALEAAEIREIAAKRQQRGLGGADDRSGKPVYLCHGDLDQHHVLMGNGYTAIIEYNRMHLGIQVSDLYRFMRKVMEKHGWNMDLGLSMLDSYERVLPMDRRERTCLYYLFLYPEKYWKQLNFYFNANKAWIPERNIDKLRGLEEQQQLRNSFLRRLRADCGV
;
A
#
# COMPACT_ATOMS: atom_id res chain seq x y z
N LYS A 1 5.95 -23.82 -0.61
CA LYS A 1 4.86 -24.31 0.27
C LYS A 1 5.02 -23.58 1.58
N GLY A 2 4.06 -22.69 1.83
CA GLY A 2 4.16 -21.63 2.82
C GLY A 2 4.26 -22.09 4.27
N LEU A 3 4.91 -21.26 5.03
CA LEU A 3 5.09 -21.27 6.48
C LEU A 3 3.77 -20.93 7.26
N TRP A 4 2.61 -21.27 6.71
CA TRP A 4 1.32 -20.98 7.34
C TRP A 4 0.64 -22.30 7.69
N SER A 5 0.71 -22.71 8.95
CA SER A 5 -0.10 -23.81 9.49
C SER A 5 -1.48 -23.27 9.90
N GLU A 6 -2.53 -24.06 9.69
CA GLU A 6 -3.94 -23.71 9.93
C GLU A 6 -4.35 -23.48 11.40
N GLU A 7 -3.42 -23.55 12.36
CA GLU A 7 -3.69 -23.43 13.81
C GLU A 7 -3.39 -22.06 14.40
N TYR A 8 -3.09 -21.06 13.58
CA TYR A 8 -2.64 -19.76 14.01
C TYR A 8 -3.76 -18.75 13.80
N ASP A 9 -4.21 -18.08 14.88
CA ASP A 9 -5.14 -16.94 14.75
C ASP A 9 -4.35 -15.74 14.18
N PRO A 10 -4.49 -15.47 12.87
CA PRO A 10 -3.57 -14.57 12.19
C PRO A 10 -3.88 -13.09 12.43
N ALA A 11 -5.02 -12.75 13.03
CA ALA A 11 -5.46 -11.36 13.07
C ALA A 11 -4.60 -10.50 14.01
N PHE A 12 -4.26 -10.97 15.20
CA PHE A 12 -3.58 -10.14 16.21
C PHE A 12 -2.07 -9.99 15.98
N GLU A 13 -1.39 -11.06 15.59
CA GLU A 13 0.06 -10.96 15.26
C GLU A 13 0.30 -10.32 13.88
N TYR A 14 -0.64 -10.45 12.97
CA TYR A 14 -0.54 -9.85 11.65
C TYR A 14 -0.50 -8.31 11.72
N ASP A 15 -1.37 -7.71 12.54
CA ASP A 15 -1.39 -6.26 12.75
C ASP A 15 -0.08 -5.73 13.35
N ALA A 16 0.49 -6.47 14.30
CA ALA A 16 1.77 -6.10 14.92
C ALA A 16 2.95 -6.25 13.96
N LEU A 17 2.95 -7.30 13.15
CA LEU A 17 3.98 -7.55 12.14
C LEU A 17 3.94 -6.51 11.02
N GLU A 18 2.76 -6.19 10.49
CA GLU A 18 2.60 -5.16 9.45
C GLU A 18 2.99 -3.77 9.95
N ALA A 19 2.65 -3.43 11.19
CA ALA A 19 3.10 -2.19 11.82
C ALA A 19 4.63 -2.15 11.98
N ALA A 20 5.27 -3.28 12.31
CA ALA A 20 6.72 -3.39 12.40
C ALA A 20 7.38 -3.25 11.02
N GLU A 21 6.84 -3.87 9.98
CA GLU A 21 7.31 -3.76 8.60
C GLU A 21 7.28 -2.31 8.10
N ILE A 22 6.19 -1.60 8.34
CA ILE A 22 6.06 -0.19 7.96
C ILE A 22 7.08 0.69 8.69
N ARG A 23 7.29 0.45 9.99
CA ARG A 23 8.33 1.16 10.77
C ARG A 23 9.71 0.91 10.21
N GLU A 24 10.02 -0.32 9.86
CA GLU A 24 11.32 -0.69 9.30
C GLU A 24 11.55 -0.05 7.93
N ILE A 25 10.54 -0.03 7.08
CA ILE A 25 10.57 0.67 5.79
C ILE A 25 10.86 2.16 5.99
N ALA A 26 10.17 2.79 6.93
CA ALA A 26 10.35 4.20 7.25
C ALA A 26 11.75 4.47 7.85
N ALA A 27 12.21 3.64 8.79
CA ALA A 27 13.53 3.77 9.43
C ALA A 27 14.68 3.59 8.43
N LYS A 28 14.62 2.60 7.55
CA LYS A 28 15.64 2.39 6.50
C LYS A 28 15.74 3.56 5.54
N ARG A 29 14.62 4.23 5.24
CA ARG A 29 14.62 5.44 4.42
C ARG A 29 15.27 6.62 5.11
N GLN A 30 14.96 6.82 6.38
CA GLN A 30 15.56 7.90 7.19
C GLN A 30 17.08 7.71 7.35
N GLN A 31 17.55 6.49 7.59
CA GLN A 31 18.97 6.19 7.76
C GLN A 31 19.79 6.36 6.48
N ARG A 32 19.21 6.14 5.31
CA ARG A 32 19.92 6.20 4.02
C ARG A 32 20.19 7.63 3.54
N GLY A 33 19.66 8.66 4.21
CA GLY A 33 19.92 10.05 3.84
C GLY A 33 19.57 10.40 2.40
N LEU A 34 18.72 9.60 1.77
CA LEU A 34 18.35 9.71 0.36
C LEU A 34 17.26 10.76 0.12
N GLY A 35 17.14 11.70 1.06
CA GLY A 35 16.40 12.93 0.84
C GLY A 35 17.35 13.95 0.24
N GLY A 36 17.11 14.39 -0.98
CA GLY A 36 17.88 15.52 -1.44
C GLY A 36 18.13 15.68 -2.92
N ALA A 37 17.55 14.87 -3.79
CA ALA A 37 17.40 15.32 -5.17
C ALA A 37 16.06 16.06 -5.27
N ASP A 38 16.07 17.35 -5.56
CA ASP A 38 14.85 18.08 -5.92
C ASP A 38 14.49 17.75 -7.35
N ASP A 39 13.19 17.55 -7.60
CA ASP A 39 12.71 17.57 -8.97
C ASP A 39 12.86 19.01 -9.53
N ARG A 40 12.63 19.16 -10.84
CA ARG A 40 12.73 20.47 -11.52
C ARG A 40 11.80 21.54 -10.92
N SER A 41 10.90 21.19 -10.00
CA SER A 41 9.98 22.07 -9.30
C SER A 41 10.44 22.39 -7.87
N GLY A 42 11.64 21.98 -7.46
CA GLY A 42 12.18 22.16 -6.11
C GLY A 42 11.51 21.29 -5.05
N LYS A 43 10.93 20.16 -5.44
CA LYS A 43 10.29 19.22 -4.51
C LYS A 43 11.22 18.07 -4.17
N PRO A 44 11.26 17.65 -2.90
CA PRO A 44 12.09 16.53 -2.51
C PRO A 44 11.60 15.24 -3.21
N VAL A 45 12.52 14.54 -3.83
CA VAL A 45 12.30 13.21 -4.39
C VAL A 45 13.10 12.20 -3.58
N TYR A 46 12.52 11.02 -3.43
CA TYR A 46 13.07 9.95 -2.61
C TYR A 46 13.29 8.71 -3.46
N LEU A 47 14.22 7.86 -3.04
CA LEU A 47 14.38 6.55 -3.66
C LEU A 47 13.22 5.66 -3.20
N CYS A 48 12.33 5.35 -4.13
CA CYS A 48 11.18 4.49 -3.92
C CYS A 48 11.50 3.07 -4.40
N HIS A 49 10.96 2.07 -3.72
CA HIS A 49 11.06 0.67 -4.15
C HIS A 49 10.29 0.42 -5.45
N GLY A 50 9.15 1.07 -5.61
CA GLY A 50 8.32 1.05 -6.81
C GLY A 50 7.41 -0.17 -6.98
N ASP A 51 7.61 -1.22 -6.17
CA ASP A 51 6.75 -2.41 -6.14
C ASP A 51 6.70 -3.04 -4.74
N LEU A 52 6.61 -2.19 -3.71
CA LEU A 52 6.61 -2.66 -2.32
C LEU A 52 5.29 -3.37 -1.99
N ASP A 53 5.40 -4.60 -1.51
CA ASP A 53 4.28 -5.39 -0.98
C ASP A 53 4.79 -6.44 0.03
N GLN A 54 3.87 -7.18 0.64
CA GLN A 54 4.20 -8.19 1.66
C GLN A 54 5.07 -9.34 1.15
N HIS A 55 5.12 -9.60 -0.16
CA HIS A 55 5.96 -10.64 -0.74
C HIS A 55 7.41 -10.19 -0.91
N HIS A 56 7.65 -8.89 -0.90
CA HIS A 56 8.97 -8.29 -1.01
C HIS A 56 9.57 -7.91 0.35
N VAL A 57 8.88 -8.23 1.45
CA VAL A 57 9.37 -8.06 2.82
C VAL A 57 9.63 -9.44 3.41
N LEU A 58 10.89 -9.74 3.72
CA LEU A 58 11.30 -10.97 4.37
C LEU A 58 11.52 -10.71 5.85
N MET A 59 10.85 -11.48 6.69
CA MET A 59 11.03 -11.44 8.13
C MET A 59 11.68 -12.71 8.63
N GLY A 60 12.71 -12.57 9.44
CA GLY A 60 13.43 -13.68 10.06
C GLY A 60 13.73 -13.37 11.52
N ASN A 61 14.31 -14.34 12.24
CA ASN A 61 14.70 -14.17 13.64
C ASN A 61 15.72 -13.02 13.78
N GLY A 62 15.22 -11.84 14.17
CA GLY A 62 16.04 -10.66 14.44
C GLY A 62 16.44 -9.81 13.21
N TYR A 63 15.87 -10.07 12.05
CA TYR A 63 16.10 -9.22 10.88
C TYR A 63 14.84 -9.07 10.02
N THR A 64 14.75 -7.93 9.34
CA THR A 64 13.80 -7.66 8.27
C THR A 64 14.57 -7.23 7.03
N ALA A 65 14.29 -7.83 5.88
CA ALA A 65 14.90 -7.49 4.61
C ALA A 65 13.85 -7.15 3.56
N ILE A 66 14.14 -6.15 2.74
CA ILE A 66 13.34 -5.82 1.55
C ILE A 66 14.11 -6.32 0.34
N ILE A 67 13.41 -7.00 -0.57
CA ILE A 67 13.98 -7.63 -1.77
C ILE A 67 13.27 -7.12 -3.03
N GLU A 68 13.75 -7.53 -4.21
CA GLU A 68 13.13 -7.24 -5.51
C GLU A 68 13.12 -5.75 -5.90
N TYR A 69 14.29 -5.12 -5.86
CA TYR A 69 14.47 -3.69 -6.19
C TYR A 69 14.42 -3.35 -7.69
N ASN A 70 13.92 -4.24 -8.55
CA ASN A 70 13.92 -4.08 -10.01
C ASN A 70 13.13 -2.86 -10.53
N ARG A 71 12.22 -2.32 -9.71
CA ARG A 71 11.40 -1.16 -10.05
C ARG A 71 11.78 0.10 -9.28
N MET A 72 12.97 0.12 -8.73
CA MET A 72 13.48 1.25 -7.97
C MET A 72 13.55 2.51 -8.83
N HIS A 73 13.03 3.62 -8.31
CA HIS A 73 13.02 4.89 -9.02
C HIS A 73 13.01 6.07 -8.03
N LEU A 74 13.36 7.24 -8.52
CA LEU A 74 13.16 8.48 -7.77
C LEU A 74 11.70 8.91 -7.86
N GLY A 75 11.07 9.19 -6.72
CA GLY A 75 9.66 9.53 -6.65
C GLY A 75 9.21 10.06 -5.31
N ILE A 76 7.91 10.21 -5.15
CA ILE A 76 7.30 10.62 -3.89
C ILE A 76 7.18 9.42 -2.95
N GLN A 77 7.63 9.62 -1.73
CA GLN A 77 7.76 8.59 -0.71
C GLN A 77 6.46 7.85 -0.39
N VAL A 78 5.35 8.58 -0.29
CA VAL A 78 4.04 7.99 -0.01
C VAL A 78 3.53 7.04 -1.09
N SER A 79 4.19 6.96 -2.25
CA SER A 79 3.83 6.02 -3.30
C SER A 79 4.07 4.56 -2.91
N ASP A 80 5.14 4.28 -2.16
CA ASP A 80 5.41 2.93 -1.67
C ASP A 80 4.52 2.59 -0.47
N LEU A 81 4.28 3.57 0.44
CA LEU A 81 3.32 3.41 1.51
C LEU A 81 1.94 3.05 0.97
N TYR A 82 1.47 3.80 -0.03
CA TYR A 82 0.21 3.50 -0.71
C TYR A 82 0.18 2.08 -1.28
N ARG A 83 1.25 1.66 -2.01
CA ARG A 83 1.30 0.33 -2.64
C ARG A 83 1.20 -0.78 -1.61
N PHE A 84 1.95 -0.66 -0.53
CA PHE A 84 1.95 -1.62 0.56
C PHE A 84 0.59 -1.66 1.25
N MET A 85 0.14 -0.52 1.77
CA MET A 85 -1.14 -0.42 2.48
C MET A 85 -2.32 -0.90 1.63
N ARG A 86 -2.38 -0.51 0.37
CA ARG A 86 -3.47 -0.91 -0.52
C ARG A 86 -3.59 -2.43 -0.61
N LYS A 87 -2.48 -3.15 -0.80
CA LYS A 87 -2.50 -4.61 -0.90
C LYS A 87 -2.95 -5.28 0.41
N VAL A 88 -2.49 -4.75 1.53
CA VAL A 88 -2.92 -5.20 2.86
C VAL A 88 -4.40 -4.93 3.07
N MET A 89 -4.85 -3.69 2.87
CA MET A 89 -6.25 -3.30 3.05
C MET A 89 -7.21 -4.10 2.16
N GLU A 90 -6.84 -4.36 0.91
CA GLU A 90 -7.62 -5.21 0.00
C GLU A 90 -7.72 -6.66 0.48
N LYS A 91 -6.67 -7.20 1.08
CA LYS A 91 -6.65 -8.56 1.64
C LYS A 91 -7.49 -8.66 2.92
N HIS A 92 -7.51 -7.59 3.72
CA HIS A 92 -8.21 -7.54 5.01
C HIS A 92 -9.55 -6.79 4.95
N GLY A 93 -10.19 -6.73 3.76
CA GLY A 93 -11.55 -6.19 3.60
C GLY A 93 -11.68 -4.72 3.98
N TRP A 94 -10.61 -3.92 3.82
CA TRP A 94 -10.58 -2.49 4.18
C TRP A 94 -10.89 -2.24 5.66
N ASN A 95 -10.32 -3.06 6.53
CA ASN A 95 -10.42 -2.88 7.97
C ASN A 95 -9.90 -1.50 8.37
N MET A 96 -10.76 -0.70 9.01
CA MET A 96 -10.46 0.69 9.37
C MET A 96 -9.33 0.80 10.39
N ASP A 97 -9.39 -0.01 11.44
CA ASP A 97 -8.43 0.06 12.55
C ASP A 97 -7.04 -0.34 12.07
N LEU A 98 -6.96 -1.38 11.23
CA LEU A 98 -5.73 -1.79 10.58
C LEU A 98 -5.14 -0.64 9.75
N GLY A 99 -5.93 -0.03 8.89
CA GLY A 99 -5.48 1.07 8.03
C GLY A 99 -4.96 2.28 8.83
N LEU A 100 -5.67 2.65 9.91
CA LEU A 100 -5.25 3.74 10.79
C LEU A 100 -3.99 3.40 11.58
N SER A 101 -3.88 2.16 12.07
CA SER A 101 -2.67 1.68 12.76
C SER A 101 -1.44 1.70 11.87
N MET A 102 -1.58 1.33 10.60
CA MET A 102 -0.50 1.40 9.61
C MET A 102 -0.05 2.84 9.36
N LEU A 103 -0.99 3.77 9.19
CA LEU A 103 -0.68 5.20 9.02
C LEU A 103 0.02 5.78 10.24
N ASP A 104 -0.49 5.52 11.43
CA ASP A 104 0.09 5.97 12.69
C ASP A 104 1.52 5.42 12.89
N SER A 105 1.72 4.15 12.57
CA SER A 105 3.03 3.50 12.65
C SER A 105 4.05 4.13 11.69
N TYR A 106 3.61 4.48 10.49
CA TYR A 106 4.46 5.16 9.52
C TYR A 106 4.80 6.58 9.99
N GLU A 107 3.80 7.36 10.42
CA GLU A 107 3.99 8.75 10.84
C GLU A 107 4.82 8.92 12.10
N ARG A 108 4.87 7.92 12.99
CA ARG A 108 5.79 7.94 14.15
C ARG A 108 7.26 7.97 13.74
N VAL A 109 7.60 7.40 12.59
CA VAL A 109 8.98 7.35 12.09
C VAL A 109 9.24 8.46 11.08
N LEU A 110 8.25 8.71 10.24
CA LEU A 110 8.35 9.61 9.10
C LEU A 110 7.06 10.42 8.95
N PRO A 111 6.94 11.53 9.69
CA PRO A 111 5.74 12.38 9.62
C PRO A 111 5.50 12.88 8.20
N MET A 112 4.27 12.77 7.74
CA MET A 112 3.85 13.28 6.43
C MET A 112 3.41 14.74 6.52
N ASP A 113 3.85 15.55 5.59
CA ASP A 113 3.32 16.90 5.42
C ASP A 113 1.91 16.88 4.82
N ARG A 114 1.26 18.05 4.73
CA ARG A 114 -0.09 18.16 4.18
C ARG A 114 -0.16 17.70 2.71
N ARG A 115 0.90 17.95 1.93
CA ARG A 115 0.94 17.60 0.50
C ARG A 115 1.07 16.09 0.33
N GLU A 116 1.90 15.46 1.14
CA GLU A 116 2.08 14.01 1.14
C GLU A 116 0.80 13.28 1.56
N ARG A 117 0.12 13.76 2.60
CA ARG A 117 -1.20 13.24 3.00
C ARG A 117 -2.24 13.39 1.90
N THR A 118 -2.31 14.57 1.27
CA THR A 118 -3.19 14.82 0.14
C THR A 118 -2.87 13.90 -1.04
N CYS A 119 -1.59 13.71 -1.35
CA CYS A 119 -1.15 12.78 -2.38
C CYS A 119 -1.56 11.34 -2.05
N LEU A 120 -1.34 10.89 -0.82
CA LEU A 120 -1.75 9.56 -0.35
C LEU A 120 -3.26 9.36 -0.53
N TYR A 121 -4.07 10.35 -0.15
CA TYR A 121 -5.53 10.31 -0.35
C TYR A 121 -5.89 10.12 -1.82
N TYR A 122 -5.32 10.88 -2.74
CA TYR A 122 -5.62 10.74 -4.17
C TYR A 122 -5.11 9.43 -4.76
N LEU A 123 -4.00 8.90 -4.29
CA LEU A 123 -3.53 7.55 -4.65
C LEU A 123 -4.55 6.48 -4.25
N PHE A 124 -5.10 6.58 -3.04
CA PHE A 124 -6.15 5.66 -2.59
C PHE A 124 -7.49 5.89 -3.29
N LEU A 125 -7.80 7.12 -3.67
CA LEU A 125 -9.02 7.44 -4.40
C LEU A 125 -9.03 6.80 -5.79
N TYR A 126 -7.87 6.72 -6.45
CA TYR A 126 -7.76 6.13 -7.78
C TYR A 126 -8.11 4.63 -7.78
N PRO A 127 -9.10 4.20 -8.58
CA PRO A 127 -9.61 2.82 -8.55
C PRO A 127 -8.76 1.90 -9.43
N GLU A 128 -7.48 1.70 -9.08
CA GLU A 128 -6.49 0.98 -9.89
C GLU A 128 -6.94 -0.43 -10.32
N LYS A 129 -7.52 -1.21 -9.40
CA LYS A 129 -7.97 -2.57 -9.74
C LYS A 129 -9.16 -2.56 -10.70
N TYR A 130 -10.10 -1.64 -10.47
CA TYR A 130 -11.25 -1.50 -11.34
C TYR A 130 -10.81 -1.09 -12.75
N TRP A 131 -9.92 -0.11 -12.84
CA TRP A 131 -9.31 0.31 -14.10
C TRP A 131 -8.60 -0.83 -14.82
N LYS A 132 -7.82 -1.65 -14.11
CA LYS A 132 -7.14 -2.82 -14.69
C LYS A 132 -8.13 -3.84 -15.27
N GLN A 133 -9.28 -4.09 -14.62
CA GLN A 133 -10.31 -4.99 -15.15
C GLN A 133 -10.99 -4.40 -16.39
N LEU A 134 -11.34 -3.12 -16.37
CA LEU A 134 -11.92 -2.43 -17.53
C LEU A 134 -10.95 -2.43 -18.72
N ASN A 135 -9.70 -2.06 -18.48
CA ASN A 135 -8.67 -2.03 -19.51
C ASN A 135 -8.42 -3.42 -20.12
N PHE A 136 -8.42 -4.46 -19.29
CA PHE A 136 -8.36 -5.82 -19.79
C PHE A 136 -9.56 -6.17 -20.66
N TYR A 137 -10.76 -5.79 -20.23
CA TYR A 137 -11.99 -6.06 -20.98
C TYR A 137 -12.01 -5.36 -22.33
N PHE A 138 -11.74 -4.06 -22.36
CA PHE A 138 -11.83 -3.26 -23.60
C PHE A 138 -10.68 -3.51 -24.58
N ASN A 139 -9.51 -3.95 -24.10
CA ASN A 139 -8.35 -4.20 -24.96
C ASN A 139 -8.11 -5.69 -25.25
N ALA A 140 -8.88 -6.60 -24.66
CA ALA A 140 -8.77 -8.01 -24.99
C ALA A 140 -9.58 -8.31 -26.26
N ASN A 141 -8.95 -8.79 -27.32
CA ASN A 141 -9.59 -9.31 -28.54
C ASN A 141 -10.33 -10.64 -28.27
N LYS A 142 -11.14 -10.71 -27.20
CA LYS A 142 -11.84 -11.93 -26.78
C LYS A 142 -13.34 -11.68 -26.81
N ALA A 143 -14.06 -12.62 -27.44
CA ALA A 143 -15.51 -12.58 -27.53
C ALA A 143 -16.24 -12.90 -26.20
N TRP A 144 -15.52 -13.23 -25.13
CA TRP A 144 -16.08 -13.61 -23.84
C TRP A 144 -15.21 -13.11 -22.66
N ILE A 145 -15.87 -12.86 -21.54
CA ILE A 145 -15.21 -12.44 -20.30
C ILE A 145 -14.95 -13.69 -19.45
N PRO A 146 -13.70 -13.98 -19.05
CA PRO A 146 -13.43 -15.07 -18.12
C PRO A 146 -14.16 -14.87 -16.79
N GLU A 147 -14.78 -15.91 -16.25
CA GLU A 147 -15.50 -15.89 -14.98
C GLU A 147 -14.67 -15.32 -13.84
N ARG A 148 -13.40 -15.68 -13.79
CA ARG A 148 -12.42 -15.10 -12.83
C ARG A 148 -12.37 -13.56 -12.84
N ASN A 149 -12.65 -12.90 -13.95
CA ASN A 149 -12.66 -11.44 -14.02
C ASN A 149 -13.97 -10.87 -13.47
N ILE A 150 -15.07 -11.59 -13.68
CA ILE A 150 -16.38 -11.25 -13.08
C ILE A 150 -16.30 -11.38 -11.56
N ASP A 151 -15.69 -12.45 -11.04
CA ASP A 151 -15.51 -12.65 -9.60
C ASP A 151 -14.65 -11.57 -8.97
N LYS A 152 -13.62 -11.12 -9.67
CA LYS A 152 -12.82 -9.97 -9.19
C LYS A 152 -13.63 -8.68 -9.12
N LEU A 153 -14.53 -8.44 -10.08
CA LEU A 153 -15.39 -7.25 -10.04
C LEU A 153 -16.39 -7.34 -8.89
N ARG A 154 -16.99 -8.52 -8.66
CA ARG A 154 -17.88 -8.77 -7.51
C ARG A 154 -17.16 -8.52 -6.18
N GLY A 155 -15.95 -9.06 -6.01
CA GLY A 155 -15.16 -8.82 -4.81
C GLY A 155 -14.79 -7.35 -4.59
N LEU A 156 -14.61 -6.55 -5.66
CA LEU A 156 -14.43 -5.11 -5.55
C LEU A 156 -15.71 -4.40 -5.12
N GLU A 157 -16.85 -4.83 -5.61
CA GLU A 157 -18.16 -4.28 -5.24
C GLU A 157 -18.49 -4.56 -3.77
N GLU A 158 -18.26 -5.78 -3.30
CA GLU A 158 -18.47 -6.19 -1.90
C GLU A 158 -17.66 -5.33 -0.92
N GLN A 159 -16.43 -4.98 -1.27
CA GLN A 159 -15.54 -4.18 -0.43
C GLN A 159 -15.77 -2.66 -0.59
N GLN A 160 -16.59 -2.22 -1.53
CA GLN A 160 -16.71 -0.81 -1.90
C GLN A 160 -17.18 0.09 -0.74
N GLN A 161 -18.09 -0.40 0.09
CA GLN A 161 -18.62 0.39 1.21
C GLN A 161 -17.55 0.64 2.28
N LEU A 162 -16.79 -0.41 2.64
CA LEU A 162 -15.71 -0.31 3.64
C LEU A 162 -14.57 0.56 3.10
N ARG A 163 -14.19 0.37 1.85
CA ARG A 163 -13.22 1.23 1.18
C ARG A 163 -13.65 2.70 1.19
N ASN A 164 -14.90 2.99 0.87
CA ASN A 164 -15.42 4.36 0.89
C ASN A 164 -15.44 4.96 2.30
N SER A 165 -15.67 4.15 3.32
CA SER A 165 -15.59 4.59 4.71
C SER A 165 -14.16 4.95 5.10
N PHE A 166 -13.19 4.12 4.74
CA PHE A 166 -11.77 4.42 4.92
C PHE A 166 -11.35 5.71 4.17
N LEU A 167 -11.77 5.88 2.92
CA LEU A 167 -11.48 7.09 2.15
C LEU A 167 -12.07 8.36 2.77
N ARG A 168 -13.28 8.29 3.31
CA ARG A 168 -13.88 9.43 4.04
C ARG A 168 -13.09 9.80 5.28
N ARG A 169 -12.63 8.81 6.03
CA ARG A 169 -11.77 9.03 7.19
C ARG A 169 -10.44 9.67 6.79
N LEU A 170 -9.76 9.08 5.82
CA LEU A 170 -8.48 9.58 5.31
C LEU A 170 -8.61 11.02 4.77
N ARG A 171 -9.70 11.34 4.08
CA ARG A 171 -10.00 12.69 3.63
C ARG A 171 -10.10 13.69 4.76
N ALA A 172 -10.81 13.33 5.82
CA ALA A 172 -10.95 14.20 7.00
C ALA A 172 -9.59 14.48 7.66
N ASP A 173 -8.74 13.45 7.77
CA ASP A 173 -7.41 13.55 8.37
C ASP A 173 -6.45 14.38 7.48
N CYS A 174 -6.65 14.41 6.18
CA CYS A 174 -5.88 15.23 5.24
C CYS A 174 -6.32 16.71 5.17
N GLY A 175 -7.50 17.03 5.68
CA GLY A 175 -8.09 18.37 5.57
C GLY A 175 -8.41 18.79 4.12
N VAL A 176 -8.86 17.82 3.28
CA VAL A 176 -9.19 18.00 1.86
C VAL A 176 -10.69 17.95 1.61
#